data_4a62e6c4b24efc7cc17c14bf646538ea
#
_entry.id   4a62e6c4b24efc7cc17c14bf646538ea
#
_cell.length_a   1.000
_cell.length_b   1.000
_cell.length_c   1.000
_cell.angle_alpha   90.00
_cell.angle_beta   90.00
_cell.angle_gamma   90.00
#
_symmetry.space_group_name_H-M   'P 1'
#
loop_
_entity.id
_entity.type
_entity.pdbx_description
1 polymer ?
#
loop_
_entity_poly.entity_id
_entity_poly.type
_entity_poly.pdbx_seq_one_letter_code
_entity_poly.pdbx_strand_id
1 'polypeptide(L)' 'GEGEVVLDVRAPDEAEENPLRLEGAEIKELPFYKIATEFGNLDQSKTYLLYCKNGVMSRLQALILKERGFRNVKVIRI' A
#
# COMPACT_ATOMS: atom_id res chain seq x y z
N GLY A 1 -11.61 5.58 4.29
CA GLY A 1 -13.03 5.40 4.21
C GLY A 1 -13.41 3.94 4.07
N GLU A 2 -14.69 3.68 4.07
CA GLU A 2 -15.17 2.32 3.92
C GLU A 2 -14.75 1.76 2.56
N GLY A 3 -14.23 0.53 2.56
CA GLY A 3 -13.74 -0.08 1.33
C GLY A 3 -12.33 0.34 0.94
N GLU A 4 -11.68 1.16 1.73
CA GLU A 4 -10.31 1.57 1.49
C GLU A 4 -9.37 0.97 2.54
N VAL A 5 -8.21 0.51 2.09
CA VAL A 5 -7.19 -0.08 2.96
C VAL A 5 -5.87 0.63 2.67
N VAL A 6 -5.18 1.06 3.71
CA VAL A 6 -3.84 1.64 3.56
C VAL A 6 -2.84 0.50 3.55
N LEU A 7 -2.04 0.40 2.49
CA LEU A 7 -0.95 -0.57 2.40
C LEU A 7 0.35 0.14 2.72
N ASP A 8 0.97 -0.28 3.81
CA ASP A 8 2.28 0.21 4.19
C ASP A 8 3.32 -0.62 3.43
N VAL A 9 3.93 -0.02 2.41
CA VAL A 9 4.89 -0.72 1.55
C VAL A 9 6.33 -0.54 1.99
N ARG A 10 6.55 0.07 3.15
CA ARG A 10 7.90 0.23 3.71
C ARG A 10 8.51 -1.12 4.05
N ALA A 11 9.84 -1.13 4.22
CA ALA A 11 10.52 -2.32 4.72
C ALA A 11 10.00 -2.67 6.12
N PRO A 12 9.94 -3.97 6.48
CA PRO A 12 9.36 -4.38 7.77
C PRO A 12 10.01 -3.75 8.98
N ASP A 13 11.32 -3.59 8.99
CA ASP A 13 12.04 -2.97 10.10
C ASP A 13 11.70 -1.48 10.24
N GLU A 14 11.54 -0.78 9.12
CA GLU A 14 11.13 0.62 9.15
C GLU A 14 9.69 0.75 9.67
N ALA A 15 8.81 -0.12 9.23
CA ALA A 15 7.43 -0.11 9.70
C ALA A 15 7.34 -0.44 11.19
N GLU A 16 8.21 -1.32 11.67
CA GLU A 16 8.26 -1.69 13.08
C GLU A 16 8.76 -0.54 13.96
N GLU A 17 9.79 0.18 13.50
CA GLU A 17 10.35 1.31 14.25
C GLU A 17 9.41 2.51 14.28
N ASN A 18 8.67 2.73 13.20
CA ASN A 18 7.76 3.86 13.08
C ASN A 18 6.40 3.39 12.56
N PRO A 19 5.60 2.71 13.40
CA PRO A 19 4.33 2.18 12.96
C PRO A 19 3.41 3.28 12.43
N LEU A 20 2.79 3.02 11.29
CA LEU A 20 1.80 3.93 10.73
C LEU A 20 0.51 3.82 11.52
N ARG A 21 0.01 4.94 12.00
CA ARG A 21 -1.23 4.98 12.77
C ARG A 21 -2.16 6.02 12.18
N LEU A 22 -3.28 5.55 11.68
CA LEU A 22 -4.33 6.41 11.15
C LEU A 22 -5.64 5.99 11.79
N GLU A 23 -6.21 6.88 12.58
CA GLU A 23 -7.46 6.59 13.27
C GLU A 23 -8.58 6.36 12.25
N GLY A 24 -9.33 5.30 12.46
CA GLY A 24 -10.46 4.96 11.59
C GLY A 24 -10.08 4.30 10.27
N ALA A 25 -8.81 4.04 10.03
CA ALA A 25 -8.35 3.42 8.79
C ALA A 25 -7.87 1.99 9.03
N GLU A 26 -8.18 1.12 8.08
CA GLU A 26 -7.59 -0.22 8.06
C GLU A 26 -6.20 -0.10 7.46
N ILE A 27 -5.18 -0.60 8.16
CA ILE A 27 -3.79 -0.55 7.70
C ILE A 27 -3.26 -1.96 7.61
N LYS A 28 -2.65 -2.30 6.48
CA LYS A 28 -2.05 -3.59 6.25
C LYS A 28 -0.62 -3.40 5.79
N GLU A 29 0.30 -4.20 6.32
CA GLU A 29 1.69 -4.14 5.89
C GLU A 29 1.90 -5.09 4.72
N LEU A 30 2.45 -4.56 3.63
CA LEU A 30 2.81 -5.35 2.46
C LEU A 30 4.06 -4.73 1.86
N PRO A 31 5.25 -5.23 2.25
CA PRO A 31 6.51 -4.62 1.83
C PRO A 31 6.65 -4.51 0.32
N PHE A 32 7.37 -3.48 -0.12
CA PHE A 32 7.53 -3.17 -1.54
C PHE A 32 8.06 -4.35 -2.36
N TYR A 33 8.89 -5.21 -1.78
CA TYR A 33 9.47 -6.33 -2.49
C TYR A 33 8.53 -7.54 -2.62
N LYS A 34 7.36 -7.47 -1.97
CA LYS A 34 6.36 -8.53 -2.05
C LYS A 34 5.09 -8.11 -2.79
N ILE A 35 4.86 -6.80 -2.90
CA ILE A 35 3.58 -6.30 -3.37
C ILE A 35 3.24 -6.77 -4.79
N ALA A 36 4.22 -6.84 -5.68
CA ALA A 36 3.98 -7.21 -7.06
C ALA A 36 3.48 -8.66 -7.21
N THR A 37 3.91 -9.56 -6.30
CA THR A 37 3.50 -10.96 -6.35
C THR A 37 2.25 -11.23 -5.51
N GLU A 38 2.01 -10.46 -4.46
CA GLU A 38 0.94 -10.75 -3.51
C GLU A 38 -0.29 -9.87 -3.64
N PHE A 39 -0.20 -8.75 -4.36
CA PHE A 39 -1.32 -7.82 -4.48
C PHE A 39 -2.57 -8.50 -5.07
N GLY A 40 -2.38 -9.39 -6.04
CA GLY A 40 -3.48 -10.10 -6.67
C GLY A 40 -4.25 -11.03 -5.73
N ASN A 41 -3.65 -11.38 -4.59
CA ASN A 41 -4.30 -12.22 -3.58
C ASN A 41 -5.17 -11.43 -2.61
N LEU A 42 -5.13 -10.10 -2.69
CA LEU A 42 -5.95 -9.25 -1.86
C LEU A 42 -7.36 -9.13 -2.43
N ASP A 43 -8.28 -8.68 -1.61
CA ASP A 43 -9.67 -8.44 -2.02
C ASP A 43 -9.71 -7.28 -3.02
N GLN A 44 -9.92 -7.59 -4.30
CA GLN A 44 -9.90 -6.59 -5.37
C GLN A 44 -11.15 -5.72 -5.42
N SER A 45 -12.12 -5.96 -4.55
CA SER A 45 -13.28 -5.07 -4.43
C SER A 45 -12.96 -3.82 -3.61
N LYS A 46 -11.82 -3.80 -2.94
CA LYS A 46 -11.37 -2.67 -2.12
C LYS A 46 -10.40 -1.79 -2.88
N THR A 47 -10.27 -0.53 -2.45
CA THR A 47 -9.27 0.38 -2.96
C THR A 47 -8.09 0.40 -2.00
N TYR A 48 -6.88 0.28 -2.55
CA TYR A 48 -5.66 0.23 -1.76
C TYR A 48 -4.86 1.51 -1.90
N LEU A 49 -4.53 2.11 -0.76
CA LEU A 49 -3.79 3.37 -0.69
C LEU A 49 -2.36 3.04 -0.25
N LEU A 50 -1.41 3.16 -1.16
CA LEU A 50 -0.02 2.80 -0.88
C LEU A 50 0.71 3.92 -0.16
N TYR A 51 1.37 3.58 0.93
CA TYR A 51 2.10 4.52 1.75
C TYR A 51 3.57 4.11 1.92
N CYS A 52 4.47 5.09 1.78
CA CYS A 52 5.85 4.96 2.20
C CYS A 52 6.33 6.31 2.73
N LYS A 53 7.49 6.32 3.34
CA LYS A 53 7.98 7.50 4.06
C LYS A 53 8.07 8.76 3.20
N ASN A 54 8.63 8.65 1.98
CA ASN A 54 8.85 9.81 1.12
C ASN A 54 8.02 9.80 -0.17
N GLY A 55 7.15 8.83 -0.33
CA GLY A 55 6.28 8.75 -1.51
C GLY A 55 6.92 8.16 -2.75
N VAL A 56 8.23 7.93 -2.77
CA VAL A 56 8.92 7.44 -3.96
C VAL A 56 8.58 5.99 -4.24
N MET A 57 8.74 5.13 -3.24
CA MET A 57 8.49 3.70 -3.40
C MET A 57 7.00 3.42 -3.62
N SER A 58 6.11 4.14 -2.92
CA SER A 58 4.68 3.93 -3.10
C SER A 58 4.23 4.29 -4.52
N ARG A 59 4.76 5.38 -5.08
CA ARG A 59 4.43 5.76 -6.47
C ARG A 59 4.95 4.74 -7.47
N LEU A 60 6.18 4.24 -7.26
CA LEU A 60 6.76 3.23 -8.14
C LEU A 60 5.93 1.95 -8.14
N GLN A 61 5.57 1.48 -6.96
CA GLN A 61 4.78 0.26 -6.85
C GLN A 61 3.37 0.44 -7.42
N ALA A 62 2.75 1.59 -7.20
CA ALA A 62 1.44 1.87 -7.78
C ALA A 62 1.49 1.84 -9.31
N LEU A 63 2.53 2.41 -9.90
CA LEU A 63 2.72 2.40 -11.34
C LEU A 63 2.86 0.97 -11.87
N ILE A 64 3.67 0.15 -11.20
CA ILE A 64 3.86 -1.24 -11.59
C ILE A 64 2.54 -2.00 -11.55
N LEU A 65 1.76 -1.81 -10.49
CA LEU A 65 0.47 -2.48 -10.35
C LEU A 65 -0.52 -2.03 -11.43
N LYS A 66 -0.55 -0.75 -11.74
CA LYS A 66 -1.42 -0.24 -12.80
C LYS A 66 -1.05 -0.80 -14.16
N GLU A 67 0.24 -0.96 -14.44
CA GLU A 67 0.72 -1.58 -15.68
C GLU A 67 0.30 -3.05 -15.78
N ARG A 68 0.10 -3.70 -14.63
CA ARG A 68 -0.39 -5.08 -14.58
C ARG A 68 -1.91 -5.19 -14.68
N GLY A 69 -2.60 -4.06 -14.76
CA GLY A 69 -4.05 -4.03 -14.92
C GLY A 69 -4.85 -3.79 -13.66
N PHE A 70 -4.20 -3.56 -12.52
CA PHE A 70 -4.90 -3.23 -11.28
C PHE A 70 -5.30 -1.76 -11.30
N ARG A 71 -6.56 -1.47 -11.06
CA ARG A 71 -7.09 -0.09 -11.11
C ARG A 71 -7.43 0.46 -9.74
N ASN A 72 -7.46 -0.39 -8.72
CA ASN A 72 -7.89 -0.06 -7.38
C ASN A 72 -6.70 0.34 -6.49
N VAL A 73 -5.75 1.06 -7.06
CA VAL A 73 -4.52 1.46 -6.39
C VAL A 73 -4.36 2.98 -6.46
N LYS A 74 -4.07 3.59 -5.31
CA LYS A 74 -3.77 5.01 -5.22
C LYS A 74 -2.57 5.19 -4.30
N VAL A 75 -1.96 6.37 -4.36
CA VAL A 75 -0.86 6.74 -3.47
C VAL A 75 -1.39 7.72 -2.45
N ILE A 76 -1.06 7.49 -1.18
CA ILE A 76 -1.46 8.37 -0.10
C ILE A 76 -0.23 9.06 0.50
N ARG A 77 -0.38 10.33 0.83
CA ARG A 77 0.63 11.10 1.56
C ARG A 77 0.06 11.51 2.89
N ILE A 78 0.88 11.35 3.91
CA ILE A 78 0.48 11.66 5.28
C ILE A 78 1.45 12.65 5.89
#